data_373e423bcddfa4436cc64139983398e6
#
_entry.id   373e423bcddfa4436cc64139983398e6
#
_cell.length_a   1.000
_cell.length_b   1.000
_cell.length_c   1.000
_cell.angle_alpha   90.00
_cell.angle_beta   90.00
_cell.angle_gamma   90.00
#
_symmetry.space_group_name_H-M   'P 1'
#
loop_
_entity.id
_entity.type
_entity.pdbx_description
1 polymer ?
#
loop_
_entity_poly.entity_id
_entity_poly.type
_entity_poly.pdbx_seq_one_letter_code
_entity_poly.pdbx_strand_id
1 'polypeptide(L)'
;MQSEKGRYSQPRWGVTRWLADAGPGVPDDIRAALIGDLYGSLPVFAAGAVNTVAVAAVIAIREPTAPFIAWVILELVICLSRLSVLVAAHRAAREGRPTPTDLHLVLAVAWSSSVGFGILISLASGDWVVAMLASLSAAAMVGGICFRNFSAPRLAGTMILLSLGPIVPGAALADEPLLFIVFLQVPMYLAAMTVAAFRLNKMLIATMRAERENGHLAHHDTLTGLRNRAGFVAALNTKLAAPAGHGKPFALLFLDLDNFKPVNDTYGHAAATRC
;
A
#
# COMPACT_ATOMS: atom_id res chain seq x y z
N MET A 1 -7.94 -13.35 -10.98
CA MET A 1 -7.56 -12.44 -9.89
C MET A 1 -6.77 -11.19 -10.36
N GLN A 2 -6.67 -10.93 -11.66
CA GLN A 2 -5.89 -9.80 -12.25
C GLN A 2 -6.69 -8.50 -12.48
N SER A 3 -7.99 -8.44 -12.19
CA SER A 3 -8.85 -7.34 -12.64
C SER A 3 -9.11 -6.22 -11.62
N GLU A 4 -8.70 -6.33 -10.37
CA GLU A 4 -9.06 -5.32 -9.34
C GLU A 4 -7.99 -4.25 -9.05
N LYS A 5 -6.70 -4.55 -9.25
CA LYS A 5 -5.60 -3.67 -8.82
C LYS A 5 -5.44 -2.37 -9.63
N GLY A 6 -5.96 -2.27 -10.85
CA GLY A 6 -5.89 -1.06 -11.70
C GLY A 6 -7.06 -0.08 -11.55
N ARG A 7 -8.00 -0.33 -10.66
CA ARG A 7 -9.26 0.43 -10.55
C ARG A 7 -9.18 1.69 -9.69
N TYR A 8 -8.09 1.91 -8.95
CA TYR A 8 -7.93 3.05 -8.06
C TYR A 8 -7.16 4.18 -8.74
N SER A 9 -7.64 5.41 -8.57
CA SER A 9 -7.04 6.59 -9.18
C SER A 9 -5.73 6.98 -8.52
N GLN A 10 -4.77 7.46 -9.31
CA GLN A 10 -3.55 8.07 -8.80
C GLN A 10 -3.86 9.35 -8.02
N PRO A 11 -3.08 9.70 -6.97
CA PRO A 11 -3.24 10.94 -6.25
C PRO A 11 -2.94 12.15 -7.15
N ARG A 12 -3.65 13.26 -6.94
CA ARG A 12 -3.58 14.47 -7.78
C ARG A 12 -2.81 15.61 -7.11
N TRP A 13 -2.88 15.72 -5.78
CA TRP A 13 -2.24 16.81 -5.04
C TRP A 13 -0.72 16.56 -4.90
N GLY A 14 0.07 17.63 -4.87
CA GLY A 14 1.53 17.53 -4.83
C GLY A 14 2.04 16.72 -3.64
N VAL A 15 1.49 16.96 -2.45
CA VAL A 15 1.87 16.26 -1.20
C VAL A 15 1.49 14.78 -1.25
N THR A 16 0.28 14.46 -1.66
CA THR A 16 -0.20 13.07 -1.72
C THR A 16 0.51 12.27 -2.80
N ARG A 17 0.87 12.90 -3.93
CA ARG A 17 1.74 12.30 -4.95
C ARG A 17 3.12 11.97 -4.40
N TRP A 18 3.70 12.89 -3.62
CA TRP A 18 4.99 12.65 -2.98
C TRP A 18 4.93 11.51 -1.95
N LEU A 19 3.87 11.46 -1.13
CA LEU A 19 3.66 10.41 -0.13
C LEU A 19 3.50 9.01 -0.78
N ALA A 20 2.82 8.94 -1.91
CA ALA A 20 2.51 7.70 -2.62
C ALA A 20 3.48 7.39 -3.78
N ASP A 21 4.58 8.15 -3.90
CA ASP A 21 5.53 7.95 -4.98
C ASP A 21 6.28 6.61 -4.86
N ALA A 22 6.17 5.82 -5.90
CA ALA A 22 6.84 4.51 -6.01
C ALA A 22 8.33 4.59 -6.45
N GLY A 23 8.82 5.81 -6.72
CA GLY A 23 10.18 6.05 -7.20
C GLY A 23 10.34 5.98 -8.72
N PRO A 24 11.54 6.32 -9.23
CA PRO A 24 11.81 6.34 -10.67
C PRO A 24 11.85 4.92 -11.27
N GLY A 25 11.47 4.80 -12.54
CA GLY A 25 11.58 3.55 -13.29
C GLY A 25 10.57 2.46 -12.90
N VAL A 26 9.56 2.78 -12.10
CA VAL A 26 8.47 1.84 -11.81
C VAL A 26 7.39 1.97 -12.89
N PRO A 27 7.01 0.89 -13.59
CA PRO A 27 5.97 0.89 -14.61
C PRO A 27 4.60 1.34 -14.08
N ASP A 28 3.77 1.95 -14.95
CA ASP A 28 2.50 2.56 -14.55
C ASP A 28 1.48 1.52 -14.03
N ASP A 29 1.48 0.31 -14.57
CA ASP A 29 0.66 -0.79 -14.09
C ASP A 29 1.03 -1.22 -12.66
N ILE A 30 2.32 -1.26 -12.32
CA ILE A 30 2.81 -1.52 -10.97
C ILE A 30 2.45 -0.35 -10.05
N ARG A 31 2.61 0.91 -10.50
CA ARG A 31 2.16 2.09 -9.73
C ARG A 31 0.68 2.03 -9.39
N ALA A 32 -0.15 1.65 -10.36
CA ALA A 32 -1.59 1.50 -10.14
C ALA A 32 -1.89 0.37 -9.13
N ALA A 33 -1.16 -0.74 -9.19
CA ALA A 33 -1.30 -1.84 -8.23
C ALA A 33 -0.89 -1.42 -6.81
N LEU A 34 0.23 -0.67 -6.66
CA LEU A 34 0.68 -0.15 -5.35
C LEU A 34 -0.34 0.79 -4.72
N ILE A 35 -1.00 1.65 -5.50
CA ILE A 35 -2.11 2.48 -5.01
C ILE A 35 -3.30 1.62 -4.58
N GLY A 36 -3.63 0.57 -5.34
CA GLY A 36 -4.69 -0.38 -4.97
C GLY A 36 -4.44 -1.06 -3.62
N ASP A 37 -3.18 -1.41 -3.33
CA ASP A 37 -2.80 -2.06 -2.08
C ASP A 37 -3.01 -1.16 -0.84
N LEU A 38 -2.97 0.18 -0.98
CA LEU A 38 -3.22 1.12 0.12
C LEU A 38 -4.64 1.05 0.68
N TYR A 39 -5.60 0.63 -0.15
CA TYR A 39 -6.99 0.50 0.31
C TYR A 39 -7.22 -0.73 1.19
N GLY A 40 -6.37 -1.75 1.09
CA GLY A 40 -6.29 -2.89 2.00
C GLY A 40 -7.62 -3.58 2.32
N SER A 41 -7.64 -4.39 3.37
CA SER A 41 -8.86 -5.06 3.85
C SER A 41 -9.58 -4.23 4.92
N LEU A 42 -10.90 -4.18 4.82
CA LEU A 42 -11.78 -3.51 5.80
C LEU A 42 -11.61 -4.05 7.24
N PRO A 43 -11.47 -5.37 7.49
CA PRO A 43 -11.27 -5.89 8.84
C PRO A 43 -9.99 -5.37 9.52
N VAL A 44 -8.88 -5.28 8.79
CA VAL A 44 -7.61 -4.77 9.34
C VAL A 44 -7.74 -3.28 9.70
N PHE A 45 -8.42 -2.51 8.85
CA PHE A 45 -8.72 -1.12 9.15
C PHE A 45 -9.61 -0.98 10.39
N ALA A 46 -10.69 -1.77 10.48
CA ALA A 46 -11.63 -1.73 11.59
C ALA A 46 -10.96 -2.08 12.92
N ALA A 47 -10.10 -3.10 12.96
CA ALA A 47 -9.34 -3.47 14.15
C ALA A 47 -8.47 -2.32 14.66
N GLY A 48 -7.77 -1.61 13.76
CA GLY A 48 -6.97 -0.44 14.12
C GLY A 48 -7.82 0.72 14.67
N ALA A 49 -8.93 1.03 14.00
CA ALA A 49 -9.85 2.10 14.42
C ALA A 49 -10.51 1.80 15.79
N VAL A 50 -10.95 0.55 16.00
CA VAL A 50 -11.52 0.12 17.28
C VAL A 50 -10.48 0.25 18.41
N ASN A 51 -9.24 -0.18 18.16
CA ASN A 51 -8.18 -0.08 19.16
C ASN A 51 -7.92 1.37 19.57
N THR A 52 -7.74 2.29 18.63
CA THR A 52 -7.40 3.69 18.96
C THR A 52 -8.55 4.42 19.63
N VAL A 53 -9.78 4.21 19.14
CA VAL A 53 -10.98 4.79 19.80
C VAL A 53 -11.18 4.22 21.20
N ALA A 54 -11.00 2.90 21.40
CA ALA A 54 -11.16 2.28 22.73
C ALA A 54 -10.12 2.81 23.72
N VAL A 55 -8.84 2.94 23.31
CA VAL A 55 -7.80 3.48 24.17
C VAL A 55 -8.08 4.94 24.51
N ALA A 56 -8.43 5.77 23.53
CA ALA A 56 -8.80 7.17 23.78
C ALA A 56 -10.00 7.29 24.74
N ALA A 57 -11.02 6.46 24.56
CA ALA A 57 -12.20 6.45 25.42
C ALA A 57 -11.88 6.02 26.86
N VAL A 58 -11.08 4.96 27.07
CA VAL A 58 -10.67 4.50 28.39
C VAL A 58 -9.85 5.58 29.10
N ILE A 59 -8.95 6.25 28.39
CA ILE A 59 -8.16 7.35 28.92
C ILE A 59 -9.07 8.53 29.32
N ALA A 60 -10.02 8.93 28.47
CA ALA A 60 -10.93 10.03 28.78
C ALA A 60 -11.91 9.72 29.94
N ILE A 61 -12.25 8.44 30.17
CA ILE A 61 -13.02 8.02 31.35
C ILE A 61 -12.18 8.17 32.62
N ARG A 62 -10.87 7.84 32.56
CA ARG A 62 -9.96 7.97 33.71
C ARG A 62 -9.63 9.43 34.00
N GLU A 63 -9.38 10.21 32.95
CA GLU A 63 -8.98 11.62 33.01
C GLU A 63 -9.99 12.46 32.20
N PRO A 64 -11.17 12.79 32.76
CA PRO A 64 -12.25 13.48 32.05
C PRO A 64 -11.96 14.98 31.89
N THR A 65 -10.81 15.33 31.34
CA THR A 65 -10.43 16.72 31.06
C THR A 65 -10.73 17.09 29.61
N ALA A 66 -10.84 18.37 29.33
CA ALA A 66 -11.18 18.86 27.98
C ALA A 66 -10.26 18.35 26.86
N PRO A 67 -8.91 18.27 27.02
CA PRO A 67 -8.03 17.72 26.00
C PRO A 67 -8.33 16.25 25.65
N PHE A 68 -8.58 15.39 26.65
CA PHE A 68 -8.85 13.98 26.40
C PHE A 68 -10.25 13.75 25.79
N ILE A 69 -11.25 14.51 26.21
CA ILE A 69 -12.59 14.47 25.59
C ILE A 69 -12.50 14.93 24.13
N ALA A 70 -11.79 16.03 23.86
CA ALA A 70 -11.57 16.52 22.50
C ALA A 70 -10.82 15.49 21.64
N TRP A 71 -9.83 14.78 22.20
CA TRP A 71 -9.12 13.73 21.50
C TRP A 71 -10.03 12.55 21.13
N VAL A 72 -10.88 12.06 22.01
CA VAL A 72 -11.87 11.00 21.69
C VAL A 72 -12.77 11.43 20.53
N ILE A 73 -13.31 12.65 20.60
CA ILE A 73 -14.17 13.19 19.54
C ILE A 73 -13.42 13.27 18.21
N LEU A 74 -12.17 13.79 18.23
CA LEU A 74 -11.31 13.88 17.05
C LEU A 74 -11.04 12.50 16.45
N GLU A 75 -10.70 11.51 17.29
CA GLU A 75 -10.43 10.14 16.87
C GLU A 75 -11.66 9.49 16.22
N LEU A 76 -12.84 9.65 16.84
CA LEU A 76 -14.09 9.18 16.27
C LEU A 76 -14.40 9.81 14.91
N VAL A 77 -14.29 11.14 14.81
CA VAL A 77 -14.54 11.86 13.54
C VAL A 77 -13.59 11.40 12.45
N ILE A 78 -12.31 11.26 12.75
CA ILE A 78 -11.32 10.82 11.77
C ILE A 78 -11.58 9.36 11.37
N CYS A 79 -11.83 8.45 12.31
CA CYS A 79 -12.08 7.04 12.01
C CYS A 79 -13.34 6.84 11.17
N LEU A 80 -14.43 7.55 11.49
CA LEU A 80 -15.68 7.53 10.71
C LEU A 80 -15.47 8.11 9.30
N SER A 81 -14.75 9.22 9.19
CA SER A 81 -14.41 9.83 7.90
C SER A 81 -13.56 8.88 7.05
N ARG A 82 -12.55 8.23 7.62
CA ARG A 82 -11.72 7.24 6.93
C ARG A 82 -12.54 6.04 6.46
N LEU A 83 -13.43 5.53 7.32
CA LEU A 83 -14.33 4.43 6.95
C LEU A 83 -15.23 4.81 5.78
N SER A 84 -15.83 6.01 5.84
CA SER A 84 -16.71 6.53 4.78
C SER A 84 -15.98 6.67 3.45
N VAL A 85 -14.76 7.22 3.48
CA VAL A 85 -13.89 7.35 2.29
C VAL A 85 -13.48 5.99 1.75
N LEU A 86 -13.14 5.02 2.62
CA LEU A 86 -12.78 3.67 2.21
C LEU A 86 -13.95 2.96 1.51
N VAL A 87 -15.16 3.03 2.07
CA VAL A 87 -16.38 2.47 1.46
C VAL A 87 -16.70 3.16 0.13
N ALA A 88 -16.62 4.49 0.08
CA ALA A 88 -16.85 5.27 -1.14
C ALA A 88 -15.83 4.90 -2.24
N ALA A 89 -14.55 4.73 -1.87
CA ALA A 89 -13.50 4.33 -2.81
C ALA A 89 -13.75 2.93 -3.40
N HIS A 90 -14.14 1.96 -2.56
CA HIS A 90 -14.47 0.61 -3.05
C HIS A 90 -15.68 0.61 -3.99
N ARG A 91 -16.72 1.42 -3.69
CA ARG A 91 -17.88 1.57 -4.60
C ARG A 91 -17.47 2.23 -5.92
N ALA A 92 -16.74 3.35 -5.86
CA ALA A 92 -16.25 4.05 -7.04
C ALA A 92 -15.39 3.15 -7.92
N ALA A 93 -14.48 2.36 -7.33
CA ALA A 93 -13.63 1.43 -8.05
C ALA A 93 -14.43 0.32 -8.77
N ARG A 94 -15.51 -0.19 -8.15
CA ARG A 94 -16.41 -1.18 -8.79
C ARG A 94 -17.18 -0.58 -9.97
N GLU A 95 -17.54 0.69 -9.86
CA GLU A 95 -18.31 1.42 -10.88
C GLU A 95 -17.42 2.08 -11.96
N GLY A 96 -16.09 1.88 -11.89
CA GLY A 96 -15.12 2.49 -12.80
C GLY A 96 -15.01 4.02 -12.67
N ARG A 97 -15.45 4.58 -11.55
CA ARG A 97 -15.37 6.02 -11.24
C ARG A 97 -14.06 6.38 -10.55
N PRO A 98 -13.59 7.63 -10.66
CA PRO A 98 -12.41 8.10 -9.92
C PRO A 98 -12.56 7.91 -8.41
N THR A 99 -11.51 7.41 -7.75
CA THR A 99 -11.50 7.18 -6.32
C THR A 99 -10.94 8.38 -5.56
N PRO A 100 -11.37 8.65 -4.32
CA PRO A 100 -10.92 9.78 -3.50
C PRO A 100 -9.55 9.50 -2.84
N THR A 101 -8.52 9.18 -3.63
CA THR A 101 -7.20 8.74 -3.16
C THR A 101 -6.50 9.81 -2.34
N ASP A 102 -6.55 11.07 -2.76
CA ASP A 102 -5.95 12.17 -2.01
C ASP A 102 -6.53 12.29 -0.60
N LEU A 103 -7.85 12.22 -0.49
CA LEU A 103 -8.55 12.31 0.80
C LEU A 103 -8.22 11.09 1.69
N HIS A 104 -8.11 9.88 1.09
CA HIS A 104 -7.70 8.68 1.80
C HIS A 104 -6.31 8.84 2.44
N LEU A 105 -5.33 9.38 1.69
CA LEU A 105 -3.97 9.62 2.17
C LEU A 105 -3.91 10.71 3.24
N VAL A 106 -4.61 11.82 3.05
CA VAL A 106 -4.67 12.91 4.03
C VAL A 106 -5.28 12.45 5.35
N LEU A 107 -6.37 11.70 5.28
CA LEU A 107 -7.00 11.16 6.49
C LEU A 107 -6.13 10.10 7.18
N ALA A 108 -5.26 9.39 6.46
CA ALA A 108 -4.29 8.49 7.07
C ALA A 108 -3.23 9.26 7.87
N VAL A 109 -2.75 10.38 7.33
CA VAL A 109 -1.83 11.30 8.03
C VAL A 109 -2.52 11.97 9.22
N ALA A 110 -3.76 12.45 9.06
CA ALA A 110 -4.53 13.06 10.13
C ALA A 110 -4.76 12.09 11.30
N TRP A 111 -5.06 10.82 11.00
CA TRP A 111 -5.23 9.79 12.02
C TRP A 111 -3.94 9.55 12.82
N SER A 112 -2.79 9.39 12.16
CA SER A 112 -1.52 9.20 12.86
C SER A 112 -1.12 10.42 13.69
N SER A 113 -1.47 11.63 13.23
CA SER A 113 -1.29 12.88 14.01
C SER A 113 -2.19 12.91 15.26
N SER A 114 -3.43 12.43 15.16
CA SER A 114 -4.35 12.30 16.31
C SER A 114 -3.82 11.33 17.36
N VAL A 115 -3.27 10.18 16.93
CA VAL A 115 -2.64 9.21 17.84
C VAL A 115 -1.44 9.85 18.55
N GLY A 116 -0.57 10.56 17.82
CA GLY A 116 0.57 11.28 18.42
C GLY A 116 0.16 12.40 19.35
N PHE A 117 -0.90 13.14 19.03
CA PHE A 117 -1.48 14.14 19.93
C PHE A 117 -1.93 13.50 21.24
N GLY A 118 -2.61 12.34 21.17
CA GLY A 118 -3.04 11.58 22.34
C GLY A 118 -1.86 11.20 23.23
N ILE A 119 -0.73 10.76 22.66
CA ILE A 119 0.50 10.47 23.43
C ILE A 119 1.04 11.71 24.12
N LEU A 120 1.13 12.82 23.37
CA LEU A 120 1.67 14.08 23.88
C LEU A 120 0.91 14.56 25.13
N ILE A 121 -0.42 14.62 25.05
CA ILE A 121 -1.26 15.05 26.19
C ILE A 121 -1.23 14.03 27.33
N SER A 122 -1.09 12.74 27.03
CA SER A 122 -0.99 11.67 28.03
C SER A 122 0.31 11.77 28.85
N LEU A 123 1.44 12.01 28.18
CA LEU A 123 2.71 12.22 28.87
C LEU A 123 2.74 13.53 29.66
N ALA A 124 2.09 14.58 29.14
CA ALA A 124 2.00 15.86 29.83
C ALA A 124 1.01 15.87 31.02
N SER A 125 0.14 14.87 31.14
CA SER A 125 -0.85 14.78 32.24
C SER A 125 -0.27 14.42 33.60
N GLY A 126 0.92 13.78 33.62
CA GLY A 126 1.54 13.24 34.83
C GLY A 126 0.94 11.90 35.32
N ASP A 127 -0.15 11.39 34.70
CA ASP A 127 -0.66 10.03 35.00
C ASP A 127 0.08 8.98 34.16
N TRP A 128 0.95 8.21 34.81
CA TRP A 128 1.76 7.18 34.19
C TRP A 128 0.95 6.04 33.56
N VAL A 129 -0.22 5.73 34.08
CA VAL A 129 -1.11 4.70 33.50
C VAL A 129 -1.64 5.18 32.16
N VAL A 130 -2.08 6.44 32.10
CA VAL A 130 -2.54 7.09 30.86
C VAL A 130 -1.42 7.18 29.83
N ALA A 131 -0.26 7.64 30.26
CA ALA A 131 0.94 7.74 29.40
C ALA A 131 1.38 6.36 28.86
N MET A 132 1.37 5.33 29.70
CA MET A 132 1.69 3.96 29.29
C MET A 132 0.68 3.40 28.29
N LEU A 133 -0.62 3.55 28.53
CA LEU A 133 -1.67 3.04 27.65
C LEU A 133 -1.59 3.69 26.25
N ALA A 134 -1.44 5.02 26.20
CA ALA A 134 -1.33 5.73 24.93
C ALA A 134 -0.06 5.33 24.16
N SER A 135 1.09 5.30 24.84
CA SER A 135 2.38 4.98 24.22
C SER A 135 2.45 3.51 23.76
N LEU A 136 1.97 2.57 24.58
CA LEU A 136 1.94 1.15 24.23
C LEU A 136 1.01 0.88 23.04
N SER A 137 -0.16 1.49 23.03
CA SER A 137 -1.12 1.35 21.91
C SER A 137 -0.49 1.85 20.61
N ALA A 138 0.14 3.02 20.61
CA ALA A 138 0.79 3.56 19.43
C ALA A 138 1.97 2.69 18.97
N ALA A 139 2.81 2.23 19.89
CA ALA A 139 3.94 1.34 19.57
C ALA A 139 3.46 0.01 18.96
N ALA A 140 2.40 -0.58 19.51
CA ALA A 140 1.79 -1.80 18.95
C ALA A 140 1.25 -1.61 17.54
N MET A 141 0.79 -0.41 17.18
CA MET A 141 0.24 -0.11 15.86
C MET A 141 1.30 0.15 14.79
N VAL A 142 2.53 0.46 15.15
CA VAL A 142 3.60 0.76 14.17
C VAL A 142 3.83 -0.39 13.19
N GLY A 143 3.86 -1.62 13.68
CA GLY A 143 3.95 -2.81 12.84
C GLY A 143 2.82 -2.88 11.82
N GLY A 144 1.58 -2.63 12.26
CA GLY A 144 0.39 -2.57 11.42
C GLY A 144 0.43 -1.44 10.40
N ILE A 145 0.90 -0.25 10.80
CA ILE A 145 1.10 0.90 9.89
C ILE A 145 2.10 0.53 8.80
N CYS A 146 3.27 -0.02 9.19
CA CYS A 146 4.32 -0.43 8.27
C CYS A 146 3.80 -1.48 7.29
N PHE A 147 3.20 -2.57 7.81
CA PHE A 147 2.73 -3.68 7.00
C PHE A 147 1.56 -3.32 6.08
N ARG A 148 0.70 -2.40 6.48
CA ARG A 148 -0.42 -1.95 5.65
C ARG A 148 -0.01 -0.98 4.55
N ASN A 149 1.00 -0.15 4.78
CA ASN A 149 1.34 0.98 3.91
C ASN A 149 2.71 0.85 3.25
N PHE A 150 3.36 -0.32 3.27
CA PHE A 150 4.68 -0.50 2.63
C PHE A 150 4.65 -0.34 1.10
N SER A 151 3.47 -0.40 0.47
CA SER A 151 3.28 -0.02 -0.93
C SER A 151 3.55 1.48 -1.19
N ALA A 152 3.49 2.33 -0.14
CA ALA A 152 3.86 3.74 -0.15
C ALA A 152 4.77 4.05 1.06
N PRO A 153 6.08 3.77 0.98
CA PRO A 153 6.98 3.80 2.14
C PRO A 153 7.16 5.19 2.76
N ARG A 154 7.02 6.27 1.97
CA ARG A 154 7.03 7.64 2.49
C ARG A 154 5.79 7.92 3.35
N LEU A 155 4.62 7.44 2.93
CA LEU A 155 3.40 7.50 3.74
C LEU A 155 3.58 6.73 5.04
N ALA A 156 4.07 5.49 4.97
CA ALA A 156 4.32 4.67 6.16
C ALA A 156 5.26 5.36 7.14
N GLY A 157 6.41 5.87 6.67
CA GLY A 157 7.37 6.61 7.49
C GLY A 157 6.78 7.87 8.11
N THR A 158 6.00 8.65 7.34
CA THR A 158 5.30 9.85 7.84
C THR A 158 4.29 9.49 8.94
N MET A 159 3.50 8.45 8.72
CA MET A 159 2.52 7.99 9.73
C MET A 159 3.20 7.50 11.00
N ILE A 160 4.29 6.74 10.89
CA ILE A 160 5.07 6.26 12.03
C ILE A 160 5.70 7.43 12.80
N LEU A 161 6.26 8.40 12.08
CA LEU A 161 6.82 9.61 12.69
C LEU A 161 5.76 10.41 13.45
N LEU A 162 4.59 10.63 12.86
CA LEU A 162 3.52 11.42 13.47
C LEU A 162 2.85 10.70 14.65
N SER A 163 2.80 9.35 14.63
CA SER A 163 2.21 8.59 15.73
C SER A 163 3.15 8.43 16.91
N LEU A 164 4.45 8.18 16.71
CA LEU A 164 5.42 7.94 17.80
C LEU A 164 6.34 9.13 18.10
N GLY A 165 6.62 9.97 17.12
CA GLY A 165 7.49 11.14 17.30
C GLY A 165 7.11 12.01 18.50
N PRO A 166 5.82 12.27 18.77
CA PRO A 166 5.37 13.04 19.92
C PRO A 166 5.75 12.48 21.31
N ILE A 167 6.20 11.23 21.42
CA ILE A 167 6.78 10.70 22.65
C ILE A 167 8.00 11.54 23.06
N VAL A 168 8.81 12.00 22.10
CA VAL A 168 10.04 12.76 22.40
C VAL A 168 9.73 14.10 23.09
N PRO A 169 8.93 15.03 22.53
CA PRO A 169 8.54 16.23 23.24
C PRO A 169 7.69 15.94 24.48
N GLY A 170 6.86 14.89 24.48
CA GLY A 170 6.10 14.48 25.66
C GLY A 170 6.99 14.06 26.83
N ALA A 171 8.07 13.33 26.55
CA ALA A 171 9.06 12.96 27.56
C ALA A 171 9.80 14.18 28.15
N ALA A 172 10.02 15.21 27.35
CA ALA A 172 10.60 16.47 27.84
C ALA A 172 9.65 17.25 28.77
N LEU A 173 8.34 17.08 28.60
CA LEU A 173 7.31 17.72 29.42
C LEU A 173 6.96 16.92 30.69
N ALA A 174 7.36 15.66 30.76
CA ALA A 174 6.98 14.75 31.85
C ALA A 174 7.81 14.92 33.13
N ASP A 175 8.80 15.82 33.14
CA ASP A 175 9.67 16.17 34.25
C ASP A 175 10.38 14.95 34.96
N GLU A 176 10.64 13.90 34.15
CA GLU A 176 11.25 12.64 34.60
C GLU A 176 12.55 12.37 33.83
N PRO A 177 13.73 12.51 34.53
CA PRO A 177 15.01 12.38 33.86
C PRO A 177 15.29 11.05 33.17
N LEU A 178 14.72 9.93 33.67
CA LEU A 178 14.89 8.61 33.05
C LEU A 178 14.30 8.53 31.66
N LEU A 179 13.31 9.37 31.36
CA LEU A 179 12.70 9.42 30.01
C LEU A 179 13.62 10.02 28.94
N PHE A 180 14.74 10.65 29.29
CA PHE A 180 15.70 11.13 28.29
C PHE A 180 16.27 10.02 27.40
N ILE A 181 16.22 8.75 27.84
CA ILE A 181 16.57 7.62 26.98
C ILE A 181 15.71 7.56 25.70
N VAL A 182 14.49 8.10 25.74
CA VAL A 182 13.53 8.13 24.63
C VAL A 182 14.06 8.99 23.45
N PHE A 183 14.89 10.02 23.76
CA PHE A 183 15.54 10.85 22.73
C PHE A 183 16.52 10.07 21.85
N LEU A 184 17.03 8.95 22.31
CA LEU A 184 17.83 8.02 21.52
C LEU A 184 16.97 6.90 20.94
N GLN A 185 16.11 6.29 21.76
CA GLN A 185 15.36 5.09 21.43
C GLN A 185 14.33 5.34 20.30
N VAL A 186 13.53 6.42 20.40
CA VAL A 186 12.48 6.71 19.41
C VAL A 186 13.06 7.04 18.03
N PRO A 187 14.04 7.94 17.86
CA PRO A 187 14.66 8.17 16.55
C PRO A 187 15.28 6.91 15.93
N MET A 188 15.95 6.07 16.73
CA MET A 188 16.50 4.80 16.25
C MET A 188 15.38 3.87 15.74
N TYR A 189 14.30 3.75 16.51
CA TYR A 189 13.15 2.93 16.13
C TYR A 189 12.46 3.46 14.87
N LEU A 190 12.23 4.78 14.79
CA LEU A 190 11.65 5.44 13.60
C LEU A 190 12.50 5.20 12.36
N ALA A 191 13.83 5.34 12.48
CA ALA A 191 14.76 5.07 11.39
C ALA A 191 14.70 3.59 10.95
N ALA A 192 14.73 2.65 11.90
CA ALA A 192 14.65 1.22 11.62
C ALA A 192 13.34 0.85 10.89
N MET A 193 12.20 1.34 11.38
CA MET A 193 10.89 1.06 10.78
C MET A 193 10.72 1.71 9.41
N THR A 194 11.26 2.91 9.22
CA THR A 194 11.27 3.56 7.90
C THR A 194 12.10 2.76 6.90
N VAL A 195 13.30 2.33 7.29
CA VAL A 195 14.15 1.46 6.45
C VAL A 195 13.43 0.15 6.13
N ALA A 196 12.74 -0.45 7.10
CA ALA A 196 11.96 -1.66 6.89
C ALA A 196 10.85 -1.45 5.86
N ALA A 197 10.09 -0.34 5.94
CA ALA A 197 9.04 0.00 4.97
C ALA A 197 9.61 0.13 3.55
N PHE A 198 10.76 0.82 3.36
CA PHE A 198 11.41 0.93 2.06
C PHE A 198 11.93 -0.43 1.53
N ARG A 199 12.45 -1.30 2.39
CA ARG A 199 12.88 -2.66 2.01
C ARG A 199 11.70 -3.49 1.55
N LEU A 200 10.60 -3.50 2.30
CA LEU A 200 9.38 -4.22 1.93
C LEU A 200 8.80 -3.70 0.60
N ASN A 201 8.80 -2.39 0.39
CA ASN A 201 8.36 -1.81 -0.88
C ASN A 201 9.22 -2.30 -2.06
N LYS A 202 10.56 -2.28 -1.91
CA LYS A 202 11.48 -2.80 -2.94
C LYS A 202 11.23 -4.27 -3.25
N MET A 203 11.00 -5.09 -2.22
CA MET A 203 10.68 -6.51 -2.40
C MET A 203 9.35 -6.69 -3.13
N LEU A 204 8.31 -5.92 -2.77
CA LEU A 204 7.02 -5.95 -3.44
C LEU A 204 7.15 -5.61 -4.93
N ILE A 205 7.85 -4.51 -5.25
CA ILE A 205 8.08 -4.10 -6.65
C ILE A 205 8.86 -5.16 -7.41
N ALA A 206 9.90 -5.75 -6.82
CA ALA A 206 10.68 -6.83 -7.44
C ALA A 206 9.81 -8.07 -7.72
N THR A 207 8.97 -8.47 -6.77
CA THR A 207 8.02 -9.58 -6.94
C THR A 207 7.02 -9.30 -8.07
N MET A 208 6.42 -8.09 -8.10
CA MET A 208 5.49 -7.70 -9.16
C MET A 208 6.15 -7.69 -10.55
N ARG A 209 7.42 -7.25 -10.63
CA ARG A 209 8.20 -7.30 -11.88
C ARG A 209 8.48 -8.74 -12.32
N ALA A 210 8.90 -9.61 -11.40
CA ALA A 210 9.16 -11.01 -11.69
C ALA A 210 7.86 -11.75 -12.11
N GLU A 211 6.74 -11.50 -11.47
CA GLU A 211 5.43 -12.05 -11.87
C GLU A 211 5.05 -11.60 -13.29
N ARG A 212 5.27 -10.33 -13.62
CA ARG A 212 5.00 -9.78 -14.95
C ARG A 212 5.89 -10.44 -16.02
N GLU A 213 7.19 -10.57 -15.74
CA GLU A 213 8.15 -11.20 -16.64
C GLU A 213 7.84 -12.69 -16.83
N ASN A 214 7.58 -13.42 -15.75
CA ASN A 214 7.15 -14.81 -15.81
C ASN A 214 5.83 -14.98 -16.58
N GLY A 215 4.87 -14.07 -16.39
CA GLY A 215 3.63 -14.06 -17.16
C GLY A 215 3.86 -13.81 -18.64
N HIS A 216 4.84 -12.96 -19.00
CA HIS A 216 5.23 -12.75 -20.39
C HIS A 216 5.88 -14.01 -20.98
N LEU A 217 6.86 -14.58 -20.30
CA LEU A 217 7.59 -15.79 -20.72
C LEU A 217 6.66 -17.00 -20.84
N ALA A 218 5.65 -17.13 -19.98
CA ALA A 218 4.65 -18.19 -20.06
C ALA A 218 3.81 -18.16 -21.36
N HIS A 219 3.68 -16.99 -21.98
CA HIS A 219 2.82 -16.79 -23.15
C HIS A 219 3.53 -16.35 -24.43
N HIS A 220 4.86 -16.08 -24.36
CA HIS A 220 5.65 -15.65 -25.49
C HIS A 220 6.89 -16.52 -25.67
N ASP A 221 7.31 -16.69 -26.88
CA ASP A 221 8.56 -17.35 -27.26
C ASP A 221 9.73 -16.36 -27.04
N THR A 222 10.77 -16.81 -26.34
CA THR A 222 11.91 -15.95 -25.98
C THR A 222 12.78 -15.54 -27.14
N LEU A 223 12.76 -16.30 -28.24
CA LEU A 223 13.59 -16.03 -29.42
C LEU A 223 12.91 -15.00 -30.34
N THR A 224 11.62 -15.19 -30.60
CA THR A 224 10.89 -14.41 -31.61
C THR A 224 10.05 -13.28 -31.02
N GLY A 225 9.79 -13.32 -29.71
CA GLY A 225 8.87 -12.41 -29.03
C GLY A 225 7.39 -12.65 -29.37
N LEU A 226 7.09 -13.60 -30.26
CA LEU A 226 5.75 -13.96 -30.65
C LEU A 226 5.05 -14.77 -29.54
N ARG A 227 3.72 -14.89 -29.62
CA ARG A 227 2.99 -15.76 -28.70
C ARG A 227 3.42 -17.21 -28.93
N ASN A 228 3.82 -17.89 -27.84
CA ASN A 228 4.05 -19.32 -27.86
C ASN A 228 2.73 -20.08 -27.95
N ARG A 229 2.77 -21.40 -28.03
CA ARG A 229 1.56 -22.25 -28.14
C ARG A 229 0.54 -21.95 -27.03
N ALA A 230 0.98 -21.79 -25.77
CA ALA A 230 0.08 -21.49 -24.65
C ALA A 230 -0.58 -20.11 -24.80
N GLY A 231 0.21 -19.09 -25.16
CA GLY A 231 -0.28 -17.73 -25.41
C GLY A 231 -1.24 -17.64 -26.60
N PHE A 232 -0.98 -18.44 -27.65
CA PHE A 232 -1.87 -18.55 -28.79
C PHE A 232 -3.22 -19.16 -28.40
N VAL A 233 -3.23 -20.32 -27.73
CA VAL A 233 -4.45 -20.99 -27.28
C VAL A 233 -5.26 -20.10 -26.33
N ALA A 234 -4.61 -19.41 -25.40
CA ALA A 234 -5.29 -18.47 -24.50
C ALA A 234 -5.97 -17.31 -25.28
N ALA A 235 -5.29 -16.75 -26.28
CA ALA A 235 -5.86 -15.69 -27.13
C ALA A 235 -7.04 -16.19 -27.99
N LEU A 236 -6.92 -17.39 -28.53
CA LEU A 236 -7.99 -18.02 -29.32
C LEU A 236 -9.23 -18.26 -28.46
N ASN A 237 -9.05 -18.85 -27.27
CA ASN A 237 -10.16 -19.08 -26.33
C ASN A 237 -10.85 -17.76 -25.91
N THR A 238 -10.09 -16.69 -25.69
CA THR A 238 -10.66 -15.37 -25.39
C THR A 238 -11.51 -14.84 -26.55
N LYS A 239 -11.08 -15.04 -27.80
CA LYS A 239 -11.86 -14.66 -28.99
C LYS A 239 -13.12 -15.50 -29.21
N LEU A 240 -13.02 -16.80 -28.91
CA LEU A 240 -14.17 -17.73 -29.05
C LEU A 240 -15.21 -17.54 -27.95
N ALA A 241 -14.79 -17.13 -26.73
CA ALA A 241 -15.68 -16.87 -25.59
C ALA A 241 -16.47 -15.55 -25.73
N ALA A 242 -16.20 -14.71 -26.74
CA ALA A 242 -16.96 -13.49 -26.96
C ALA A 242 -18.44 -13.82 -27.26
N PRO A 243 -19.41 -13.11 -26.64
CA PRO A 243 -20.83 -13.38 -26.85
C PRO A 243 -21.20 -13.32 -28.33
N ALA A 244 -22.07 -14.23 -28.77
CA ALA A 244 -22.56 -14.27 -30.14
C ALA A 244 -23.17 -12.90 -30.52
N GLY A 245 -22.71 -12.33 -31.63
CA GLY A 245 -23.18 -11.03 -32.14
C GLY A 245 -22.26 -9.82 -31.81
N HIS A 246 -21.26 -9.94 -30.95
CA HIS A 246 -20.30 -8.87 -30.63
C HIS A 246 -18.87 -9.15 -31.11
N GLY A 247 -18.58 -10.35 -31.60
CA GLY A 247 -17.27 -10.74 -32.12
C GLY A 247 -17.14 -10.42 -33.60
N LYS A 248 -16.10 -9.66 -33.99
CA LYS A 248 -15.73 -9.57 -35.40
C LYS A 248 -15.26 -10.94 -35.88
N PRO A 249 -15.66 -11.37 -37.09
CA PRO A 249 -15.16 -12.62 -37.70
C PRO A 249 -13.64 -12.55 -37.80
N PHE A 250 -12.95 -13.67 -37.54
CA PHE A 250 -11.51 -13.79 -37.70
C PHE A 250 -11.17 -15.06 -38.46
N ALA A 251 -10.04 -15.06 -39.14
CA ALA A 251 -9.47 -16.23 -39.80
C ALA A 251 -8.20 -16.67 -39.07
N LEU A 252 -7.96 -17.97 -39.05
CA LEU A 252 -6.75 -18.59 -38.56
C LEU A 252 -5.96 -19.14 -39.73
N LEU A 253 -4.71 -18.68 -39.90
CA LEU A 253 -3.78 -19.20 -40.87
C LEU A 253 -2.70 -20.00 -40.17
N PHE A 254 -2.42 -21.18 -40.71
CA PHE A 254 -1.25 -21.98 -40.34
C PHE A 254 -0.18 -21.85 -41.43
N LEU A 255 1.00 -21.45 -41.05
CA LEU A 255 2.17 -21.36 -41.94
C LEU A 255 3.24 -22.27 -41.41
N ASP A 256 3.88 -23.02 -42.31
CA ASP A 256 5.05 -23.85 -42.01
C ASP A 256 6.17 -23.55 -43.01
N LEU A 257 7.41 -23.68 -42.58
CA LEU A 257 8.57 -23.43 -43.41
C LEU A 257 9.06 -24.77 -43.99
N ASP A 258 8.90 -24.92 -45.30
CA ASP A 258 9.37 -26.09 -46.00
C ASP A 258 10.91 -26.21 -45.93
N ASN A 259 11.41 -27.42 -45.65
CA ASN A 259 12.83 -27.74 -45.58
C ASN A 259 13.65 -26.95 -44.51
N PHE A 260 13.00 -26.42 -43.46
CA PHE A 260 13.68 -25.69 -42.42
C PHE A 260 14.65 -26.57 -41.58
N LYS A 261 14.31 -27.85 -41.40
CA LYS A 261 15.19 -28.80 -40.69
C LYS A 261 16.53 -29.00 -41.34
N PRO A 262 16.67 -29.29 -42.68
CA PRO A 262 17.93 -29.35 -43.39
C PRO A 262 18.77 -28.05 -43.27
N VAL A 263 18.16 -26.89 -43.23
CA VAL A 263 18.85 -25.61 -43.04
C VAL A 263 19.47 -25.54 -41.64
N ASN A 264 18.74 -25.94 -40.60
CA ASN A 264 19.27 -26.03 -39.23
C ASN A 264 20.44 -27.04 -39.15
N ASP A 265 20.29 -28.21 -39.76
CA ASP A 265 21.29 -29.28 -39.69
C ASP A 265 22.57 -28.90 -40.46
N THR A 266 22.46 -28.09 -41.51
CA THR A 266 23.63 -27.68 -42.37
C THR A 266 24.35 -26.44 -41.82
N TYR A 267 23.61 -25.43 -41.35
CA TYR A 267 24.16 -24.11 -40.98
C TYR A 267 24.11 -23.83 -39.47
N GLY A 268 23.56 -24.76 -38.67
CA GLY A 268 23.42 -24.64 -37.24
C GLY A 268 22.26 -23.70 -36.82
N HIS A 269 21.80 -23.87 -35.61
CA HIS A 269 20.67 -23.07 -35.03
C HIS A 269 20.96 -21.56 -35.01
N ALA A 270 22.23 -21.13 -34.89
CA ALA A 270 22.59 -19.72 -34.89
C ALA A 270 22.39 -19.00 -36.23
N ALA A 271 22.45 -19.73 -37.37
CA ALA A 271 22.16 -19.18 -38.68
C ALA A 271 20.66 -19.08 -38.94
N ALA A 272 19.89 -20.10 -38.52
CA ALA A 272 18.43 -20.13 -38.64
C ALA A 272 17.72 -19.10 -37.75
N THR A 273 18.35 -18.65 -36.68
CA THR A 273 17.83 -17.58 -35.79
C THR A 273 17.89 -16.18 -36.42
N ARG A 274 18.66 -16.00 -37.51
CA ARG A 274 18.83 -14.71 -38.23
C ARG A 274 17.94 -14.57 -39.48
N CYS A 275 17.27 -15.62 -39.88
CA CYS A 275 16.28 -15.61 -40.94
C CYS A 275 14.87 -15.33 -40.40
#